data_534c2f3f1c663c51323afc8683ff2942
#
_entry.id   534c2f3f1c663c51323afc8683ff2942
#
_cell.length_a   1.000
_cell.length_b   1.000
_cell.length_c   1.000
_cell.angle_alpha   90.00
_cell.angle_beta   90.00
_cell.angle_gamma   90.00
#
_symmetry.space_group_name_H-M   'P 1'
#
loop_
_entity.id
_entity.type
_entity.pdbx_description
1 polymer ?
#
loop_
_entity_poly.entity_id
_entity_poly.type
_entity_poly.pdbx_seq_one_letter_code
_entity_poly.pdbx_strand_id
1 'polypeptide(L)'
;VAEPDDVVVTVGSQMALDLVSKIFCDPGDVILAEAPSYVGALSVFSAYQTNVRHIAMDEDGLIPEALSAAIAECTAAGQRIKMLYTIPNYHNPAGVTLSAARRLEIAAICRKAGIAILEDNPYGLLGFDGALHRAIRADDADNVIYLGSFSKTFAPGLRVGWVLAPHAVREKLVLANEAATLNPPVFNQMMISRYLADFDWQAQVKAYRQTYAERRDAMLGALATHMPDGTTWTVPTGGF
;
A
#
# COMPACT_ATOMS: atom_id res chain seq x y z
N VAL A 1 8.11 -9.82 14.68
CA VAL A 1 9.11 -8.81 14.27
C VAL A 1 9.84 -9.36 13.07
N ALA A 2 10.03 -8.55 12.03
CA ALA A 2 10.78 -8.96 10.85
C ALA A 2 12.29 -8.82 11.15
N GLU A 3 13.07 -9.78 10.69
CA GLU A 3 14.54 -9.70 10.75
C GLU A 3 15.09 -8.95 9.52
N PRO A 4 16.30 -8.37 9.59
CA PRO A 4 16.90 -7.69 8.44
C PRO A 4 16.91 -8.54 7.16
N ASP A 5 17.15 -9.84 7.30
CA ASP A 5 17.17 -10.79 6.17
C ASP A 5 15.79 -11.05 5.54
N ASP A 6 14.71 -10.65 6.19
CA ASP A 6 13.36 -10.75 5.61
C ASP A 6 13.08 -9.64 4.61
N VAL A 7 13.88 -8.58 4.60
CA VAL A 7 13.68 -7.39 3.78
C VAL A 7 14.26 -7.59 2.38
N VAL A 8 13.42 -7.43 1.35
CA VAL A 8 13.87 -7.31 -0.04
C VAL A 8 13.83 -5.84 -0.43
N VAL A 9 15.01 -5.23 -0.62
CA VAL A 9 15.10 -3.84 -1.08
C VAL A 9 14.78 -3.76 -2.57
N THR A 10 14.00 -2.74 -2.98
CA THR A 10 13.58 -2.52 -4.36
C THR A 10 13.83 -1.07 -4.81
N VAL A 11 13.77 -0.82 -6.12
CA VAL A 11 13.87 0.54 -6.70
C VAL A 11 12.54 1.28 -6.50
N GLY A 12 12.23 1.59 -5.24
CA GLY A 12 10.94 2.12 -4.79
C GLY A 12 9.84 1.06 -4.76
N SER A 13 8.71 1.37 -4.12
CA SER A 13 7.56 0.47 -4.03
C SER A 13 6.90 0.19 -5.39
N GLN A 14 7.04 1.09 -6.37
CA GLN A 14 6.53 0.85 -7.74
C GLN A 14 7.16 -0.39 -8.38
N MET A 15 8.48 -0.59 -8.20
CA MET A 15 9.13 -1.80 -8.66
C MET A 15 8.69 -3.03 -7.86
N ALA A 16 8.44 -2.87 -6.56
CA ALA A 16 7.89 -3.96 -5.75
C ALA A 16 6.52 -4.42 -6.27
N LEU A 17 5.63 -3.47 -6.65
CA LEU A 17 4.35 -3.77 -7.29
C LEU A 17 4.55 -4.56 -8.59
N ASP A 18 5.49 -4.14 -9.44
CA ASP A 18 5.81 -4.83 -10.69
C ASP A 18 6.32 -6.26 -10.46
N LEU A 19 7.28 -6.43 -9.56
CA LEU A 19 7.84 -7.74 -9.24
C LEU A 19 6.81 -8.70 -8.63
N VAL A 20 5.94 -8.22 -7.72
CA VAL A 20 4.85 -9.04 -7.18
C VAL A 20 3.88 -9.43 -8.27
N SER A 21 3.47 -8.50 -9.12
CA SER A 21 2.59 -8.80 -10.25
C SER A 21 3.22 -9.82 -11.21
N LYS A 22 4.51 -9.68 -11.50
CA LYS A 22 5.26 -10.60 -12.37
C LYS A 22 5.29 -12.05 -11.86
N ILE A 23 5.37 -12.25 -10.55
CA ILE A 23 5.44 -13.60 -9.97
C ILE A 23 4.07 -14.22 -9.68
N PHE A 24 3.02 -13.42 -9.57
CA PHE A 24 1.67 -13.91 -9.22
C PHE A 24 0.72 -13.99 -10.38
N CYS A 25 0.83 -13.09 -11.37
CA CYS A 25 -0.22 -12.84 -12.33
C CYS A 25 0.08 -13.42 -13.71
N ASP A 26 -0.91 -14.07 -14.28
CA ASP A 26 -1.01 -14.42 -15.69
C ASP A 26 -2.10 -13.57 -16.37
N PRO A 27 -2.10 -13.42 -17.71
CA PRO A 27 -3.18 -12.76 -18.44
C PRO A 27 -4.56 -13.33 -18.07
N GLY A 28 -5.50 -12.43 -17.78
CA GLY A 28 -6.88 -12.78 -17.42
C GLY A 28 -7.10 -13.06 -15.91
N ASP A 29 -6.06 -13.15 -15.09
CA ASP A 29 -6.21 -13.25 -13.64
C ASP A 29 -6.88 -12.02 -13.04
N VAL A 30 -7.54 -12.19 -11.90
CA VAL A 30 -8.24 -11.11 -11.20
C VAL A 30 -7.39 -10.60 -10.03
N ILE A 31 -7.28 -9.27 -9.95
CA ILE A 31 -6.81 -8.55 -8.77
C ILE A 31 -7.99 -7.78 -8.19
N LEU A 32 -8.27 -7.98 -6.90
CA LEU A 32 -9.22 -7.16 -6.15
C LEU A 32 -8.51 -5.87 -5.72
N ALA A 33 -9.12 -4.70 -5.90
CA ALA A 33 -8.54 -3.42 -5.49
C ALA A 33 -9.62 -2.47 -5.00
N GLU A 34 -9.28 -1.62 -4.07
CA GLU A 34 -10.15 -0.56 -3.57
C GLU A 34 -10.64 0.36 -4.71
N ALA A 35 -11.83 0.95 -4.56
CA ALA A 35 -12.40 1.89 -5.51
C ALA A 35 -12.72 3.23 -4.82
N PRO A 36 -12.04 4.32 -5.24
CA PRO A 36 -10.95 4.42 -6.23
C PRO A 36 -9.65 3.79 -5.76
N SER A 37 -8.63 3.66 -6.62
CA SER A 37 -7.33 3.09 -6.26
C SER A 37 -6.16 3.86 -6.89
N TYR A 38 -4.94 3.54 -6.45
CA TYR A 38 -3.72 4.18 -6.95
C TYR A 38 -3.47 3.83 -8.42
N VAL A 39 -3.46 4.85 -9.27
CA VAL A 39 -3.30 4.67 -10.73
C VAL A 39 -1.99 3.99 -11.13
N GLY A 40 -0.91 4.20 -10.36
CA GLY A 40 0.37 3.54 -10.62
C GLY A 40 0.31 2.03 -10.42
N ALA A 41 -0.44 1.54 -9.43
CA ALA A 41 -0.68 0.12 -9.23
C ALA A 41 -1.60 -0.45 -10.35
N LEU A 42 -2.68 0.26 -10.66
CA LEU A 42 -3.59 -0.14 -11.75
C LEU A 42 -2.86 -0.26 -13.09
N SER A 43 -1.92 0.65 -13.37
CA SER A 43 -1.09 0.60 -14.59
C SER A 43 -0.18 -0.62 -14.60
N VAL A 44 0.42 -1.00 -13.47
CA VAL A 44 1.21 -2.23 -13.35
C VAL A 44 0.33 -3.44 -13.60
N PHE A 45 -0.82 -3.55 -12.94
CA PHE A 45 -1.74 -4.68 -13.11
C PHE A 45 -2.21 -4.83 -14.56
N SER A 46 -2.51 -3.70 -15.22
CA SER A 46 -2.86 -3.67 -16.63
C SER A 46 -1.73 -4.16 -17.55
N ALA A 47 -0.46 -3.86 -17.22
CA ALA A 47 0.69 -4.32 -17.98
C ALA A 47 0.82 -5.86 -17.99
N TYR A 48 0.35 -6.52 -16.93
CA TYR A 48 0.26 -7.99 -16.84
C TYR A 48 -1.07 -8.54 -17.35
N GLN A 49 -1.90 -7.73 -18.02
CA GLN A 49 -3.17 -8.10 -18.62
C GLN A 49 -4.16 -8.73 -17.61
N THR A 50 -4.09 -8.28 -16.35
CA THR A 50 -5.03 -8.72 -15.31
C THR A 50 -6.35 -7.95 -15.39
N ASN A 51 -7.40 -8.54 -14.85
CA ASN A 51 -8.70 -7.90 -14.67
C ASN A 51 -8.78 -7.33 -13.25
N VAL A 52 -8.89 -6.01 -13.10
CA VAL A 52 -9.07 -5.38 -11.79
C VAL A 52 -10.56 -5.37 -11.44
N ARG A 53 -10.92 -6.05 -10.36
CA ARG A 53 -12.25 -5.97 -9.75
C ARG A 53 -12.23 -4.97 -8.61
N HIS A 54 -12.99 -3.89 -8.75
CA HIS A 54 -13.06 -2.82 -7.78
C HIS A 54 -14.00 -3.16 -6.61
N ILE A 55 -13.53 -2.89 -5.38
CA ILE A 55 -14.24 -3.13 -4.11
C ILE A 55 -14.61 -1.77 -3.51
N ALA A 56 -15.85 -1.62 -3.11
CA ALA A 56 -16.35 -0.39 -2.51
C ALA A 56 -15.65 -0.07 -1.17
N MET A 57 -15.53 1.22 -0.91
CA MET A 57 -15.02 1.79 0.34
C MET A 57 -16.03 2.79 0.93
N ASP A 58 -15.91 3.04 2.23
CA ASP A 58 -16.55 4.13 2.96
C ASP A 58 -15.52 4.90 3.81
N GLU A 59 -15.98 5.66 4.82
CA GLU A 59 -15.11 6.43 5.73
C GLU A 59 -14.15 5.57 6.56
N ASP A 60 -14.47 4.29 6.79
CA ASP A 60 -13.62 3.30 7.49
C ASP A 60 -12.73 2.47 6.55
N GLY A 61 -12.68 2.82 5.25
CA GLY A 61 -11.91 2.14 4.22
C GLY A 61 -12.69 1.03 3.50
N LEU A 62 -12.00 0.00 3.02
CA LEU A 62 -12.58 -1.11 2.27
C LEU A 62 -13.68 -1.82 3.08
N ILE A 63 -14.84 -2.05 2.43
CA ILE A 63 -16.03 -2.67 3.02
C ILE A 63 -15.89 -4.20 2.96
N PRO A 64 -15.81 -4.91 4.12
CA PRO A 64 -15.60 -6.37 4.15
C PRO A 64 -16.69 -7.18 3.46
N GLU A 65 -17.94 -6.74 3.55
CA GLU A 65 -19.08 -7.38 2.88
C GLU A 65 -18.98 -7.29 1.35
N ALA A 66 -18.53 -6.12 0.85
CA ALA A 66 -18.28 -5.92 -0.60
C ALA A 66 -17.14 -6.81 -1.09
N LEU A 67 -16.06 -6.97 -0.29
CA LEU A 67 -14.98 -7.90 -0.58
C LEU A 67 -15.49 -9.34 -0.66
N SER A 68 -16.25 -9.78 0.32
CA SER A 68 -16.82 -11.13 0.36
C SER A 68 -17.73 -11.41 -0.83
N ALA A 69 -18.58 -10.44 -1.20
CA ALA A 69 -19.47 -10.53 -2.37
C ALA A 69 -18.66 -10.65 -3.67
N ALA A 70 -17.65 -9.80 -3.86
CA ALA A 70 -16.79 -9.84 -5.06
C ALA A 70 -16.02 -11.17 -5.18
N ILE A 71 -15.52 -11.71 -4.08
CA ILE A 71 -14.88 -13.04 -4.06
C ILE A 71 -15.87 -14.13 -4.49
N ALA A 72 -17.08 -14.11 -3.96
CA ALA A 72 -18.12 -15.08 -4.31
C ALA A 72 -18.52 -14.99 -5.80
N GLU A 73 -18.71 -13.77 -6.33
CA GLU A 73 -19.03 -13.53 -7.74
C GLU A 73 -17.90 -14.04 -8.67
N CYS A 74 -16.65 -13.68 -8.39
CA CYS A 74 -15.51 -14.13 -9.19
C CYS A 74 -15.36 -15.66 -9.15
N THR A 75 -15.55 -16.27 -7.98
CA THR A 75 -15.49 -17.73 -7.81
C THR A 75 -16.58 -18.42 -8.60
N ALA A 76 -17.83 -17.93 -8.53
CA ALA A 76 -18.95 -18.47 -9.29
C ALA A 76 -18.74 -18.33 -10.82
N ALA A 77 -18.04 -17.28 -11.26
CA ALA A 77 -17.66 -17.08 -12.66
C ALA A 77 -16.45 -17.91 -13.10
N GLY A 78 -15.85 -18.73 -12.22
CA GLY A 78 -14.63 -19.49 -12.50
C GLY A 78 -13.38 -18.63 -12.70
N GLN A 79 -13.41 -17.39 -12.21
CA GLN A 79 -12.27 -16.46 -12.33
C GLN A 79 -11.23 -16.76 -11.25
N ARG A 80 -9.95 -16.64 -11.61
CA ARG A 80 -8.82 -16.89 -10.72
C ARG A 80 -8.38 -15.60 -10.05
N ILE A 81 -8.74 -15.42 -8.77
CA ILE A 81 -8.32 -14.27 -7.97
C ILE A 81 -6.90 -14.54 -7.43
N LYS A 82 -5.98 -13.61 -7.64
CA LYS A 82 -4.58 -13.73 -7.20
C LYS A 82 -4.32 -13.01 -5.89
N MET A 83 -4.79 -11.79 -5.76
CA MET A 83 -4.54 -10.97 -4.57
C MET A 83 -5.58 -9.88 -4.38
N LEU A 84 -5.64 -9.38 -3.14
CA LEU A 84 -6.24 -8.10 -2.80
C LEU A 84 -5.12 -7.06 -2.69
N TYR A 85 -5.20 -5.98 -3.46
CA TYR A 85 -4.36 -4.79 -3.30
C TYR A 85 -5.07 -3.75 -2.45
N THR A 86 -4.43 -3.27 -1.39
CA THR A 86 -5.00 -2.27 -0.46
C THR A 86 -3.95 -1.27 0.02
N ILE A 87 -4.37 -0.01 0.20
CA ILE A 87 -3.59 1.06 0.82
C ILE A 87 -4.26 1.42 2.15
N PRO A 88 -3.93 0.72 3.25
CA PRO A 88 -4.72 0.79 4.47
C PRO A 88 -4.55 2.09 5.27
N ASN A 89 -3.54 2.90 4.98
CA ASN A 89 -3.26 4.14 5.70
C ASN A 89 -3.32 5.33 4.76
N TYR A 90 -4.22 6.31 5.07
CA TYR A 90 -4.33 7.58 4.33
C TYR A 90 -4.40 7.35 2.82
N HIS A 91 -5.36 6.55 2.43
CA HIS A 91 -5.52 5.95 1.11
C HIS A 91 -5.38 6.97 -0.05
N ASN A 92 -4.63 6.61 -1.07
CA ASN A 92 -4.51 7.40 -2.29
C ASN A 92 -5.44 6.81 -3.39
N PRO A 93 -6.49 7.54 -3.85
CA PRO A 93 -6.72 8.99 -3.62
C PRO A 93 -7.77 9.34 -2.56
N ALA A 94 -8.40 8.37 -1.90
CA ALA A 94 -9.59 8.61 -1.08
C ALA A 94 -9.32 9.35 0.24
N GLY A 95 -8.09 9.35 0.77
CA GLY A 95 -7.74 10.00 2.04
C GLY A 95 -8.29 9.32 3.29
N VAL A 96 -8.92 8.14 3.18
CA VAL A 96 -9.47 7.37 4.30
C VAL A 96 -8.42 6.44 4.89
N THR A 97 -8.65 5.99 6.11
CA THR A 97 -7.78 5.01 6.79
C THR A 97 -8.60 3.79 7.19
N LEU A 98 -8.13 2.62 6.78
CA LEU A 98 -8.77 1.35 7.12
C LEU A 98 -8.77 1.14 8.63
N SER A 99 -9.95 0.97 9.22
CA SER A 99 -10.10 0.80 10.67
C SER A 99 -9.44 -0.49 11.18
N ALA A 100 -9.02 -0.50 12.45
CA ALA A 100 -8.34 -1.66 13.05
C ALA A 100 -9.20 -2.94 13.00
N ALA A 101 -10.50 -2.82 13.20
CA ALA A 101 -11.42 -3.95 13.15
C ALA A 101 -11.48 -4.55 11.73
N ARG A 102 -11.60 -3.71 10.72
CA ARG A 102 -11.66 -4.15 9.31
C ARG A 102 -10.35 -4.78 8.83
N ARG A 103 -9.19 -4.36 9.34
CA ARG A 103 -7.90 -5.01 9.02
C ARG A 103 -7.92 -6.49 9.36
N LEU A 104 -8.40 -6.84 10.55
CA LEU A 104 -8.52 -8.22 11.00
C LEU A 104 -9.56 -9.01 10.20
N GLU A 105 -10.69 -8.39 9.91
CA GLU A 105 -11.77 -9.00 9.15
C GLU A 105 -11.38 -9.29 7.70
N ILE A 106 -10.76 -8.31 7.01
CA ILE A 106 -10.26 -8.47 5.65
C ILE A 106 -9.19 -9.56 5.58
N ALA A 107 -8.25 -9.58 6.56
CA ALA A 107 -7.25 -10.63 6.64
C ALA A 107 -7.90 -12.03 6.78
N ALA A 108 -8.92 -12.16 7.63
CA ALA A 108 -9.66 -13.41 7.81
C ALA A 108 -10.40 -13.84 6.53
N ILE A 109 -11.06 -12.90 5.83
CA ILE A 109 -11.77 -13.16 4.57
C ILE A 109 -10.78 -13.65 3.50
N CYS A 110 -9.68 -12.94 3.30
CA CYS A 110 -8.67 -13.30 2.30
C CYS A 110 -8.01 -14.65 2.61
N ARG A 111 -7.63 -14.89 3.88
CA ARG A 111 -7.07 -16.18 4.32
C ARG A 111 -8.02 -17.34 4.06
N LYS A 112 -9.30 -17.18 4.40
CA LYS A 112 -10.34 -18.20 4.14
C LYS A 112 -10.51 -18.51 2.66
N ALA A 113 -10.35 -17.49 1.81
CA ALA A 113 -10.48 -17.62 0.37
C ALA A 113 -9.17 -18.06 -0.32
N GLY A 114 -8.05 -18.17 0.40
CA GLY A 114 -6.73 -18.48 -0.17
C GLY A 114 -6.17 -17.37 -1.06
N ILE A 115 -6.52 -16.11 -0.78
CA ILE A 115 -6.14 -14.93 -1.55
C ILE A 115 -5.07 -14.17 -0.78
N ALA A 116 -3.91 -13.89 -1.39
CA ALA A 116 -2.87 -13.07 -0.80
C ALA A 116 -3.31 -11.60 -0.67
N ILE A 117 -2.79 -10.89 0.34
CA ILE A 117 -2.97 -9.45 0.48
C ILE A 117 -1.67 -8.74 0.09
N LEU A 118 -1.76 -7.77 -0.82
CA LEU A 118 -0.69 -6.84 -1.14
C LEU A 118 -0.98 -5.52 -0.42
N GLU A 119 -0.34 -5.35 0.74
CA GLU A 119 -0.48 -4.18 1.62
C GLU A 119 0.54 -3.11 1.22
N ASP A 120 0.10 -2.04 0.58
CA ASP A 120 0.95 -0.90 0.18
C ASP A 120 0.86 0.22 1.22
N ASN A 121 1.97 0.49 1.92
CA ASN A 121 1.98 1.41 3.05
C ASN A 121 3.05 2.51 2.93
N PRO A 122 2.96 3.40 1.95
CA PRO A 122 3.91 4.50 1.81
C PRO A 122 3.66 5.65 2.80
N TYR A 123 2.48 5.74 3.40
CA TYR A 123 2.02 6.88 4.20
C TYR A 123 1.93 6.60 5.70
N GLY A 124 2.18 5.38 6.17
CA GLY A 124 1.90 4.96 7.55
C GLY A 124 2.55 5.78 8.66
N LEU A 125 3.62 6.54 8.35
CA LEU A 125 4.27 7.46 9.27
C LEU A 125 3.73 8.90 9.19
N LEU A 126 2.78 9.21 8.31
CA LEU A 126 2.33 10.58 8.03
C LEU A 126 0.95 10.91 8.63
N GLY A 127 0.53 10.22 9.69
CA GLY A 127 -0.65 10.58 10.48
C GLY A 127 -0.44 11.93 11.19
N PHE A 128 -1.38 12.87 11.07
CA PHE A 128 -1.21 14.21 11.60
C PHE A 128 -1.14 14.25 13.13
N ASP A 129 -1.85 13.34 13.80
CA ASP A 129 -1.81 13.13 15.25
C ASP A 129 -0.61 12.30 15.73
N GLY A 130 0.17 11.75 14.80
CA GLY A 130 1.30 10.87 15.10
C GLY A 130 0.91 9.42 15.38
N ALA A 131 -0.36 9.05 15.25
CA ALA A 131 -0.80 7.67 15.43
C ALA A 131 -0.11 6.71 14.45
N LEU A 132 0.25 5.54 14.94
CA LEU A 132 0.79 4.44 14.15
C LEU A 132 -0.25 3.33 14.08
N HIS A 133 -0.72 3.07 12.87
CA HIS A 133 -1.66 1.97 12.65
C HIS A 133 -0.90 0.65 12.48
N ARG A 134 -1.39 -0.39 13.15
CA ARG A 134 -0.83 -1.73 13.04
C ARG A 134 -1.02 -2.26 11.62
N ALA A 135 0.05 -2.72 10.98
CA ALA A 135 -0.01 -3.30 9.65
C ALA A 135 -0.84 -4.61 9.64
N ILE A 136 -1.55 -4.87 8.56
CA ILE A 136 -2.28 -6.14 8.37
C ILE A 136 -1.31 -7.33 8.44
N ARG A 137 -0.11 -7.15 7.85
CA ARG A 137 0.97 -8.15 7.92
C ARG A 137 1.36 -8.53 9.34
N ALA A 138 1.24 -7.65 10.31
CA ALA A 138 1.60 -7.95 11.70
C ALA A 138 0.70 -9.01 12.35
N ASP A 139 -0.48 -9.23 11.77
CA ASP A 139 -1.48 -10.21 12.24
C ASP A 139 -1.60 -11.41 11.29
N ASP A 140 -1.08 -11.31 10.06
CA ASP A 140 -1.12 -12.37 9.04
C ASP A 140 0.15 -12.39 8.16
N ALA A 141 1.30 -12.70 8.77
CA ALA A 141 2.59 -12.67 8.08
C ALA A 141 2.71 -13.69 6.94
N ASP A 142 1.94 -14.78 6.99
CA ASP A 142 1.99 -15.88 6.02
C ASP A 142 1.15 -15.61 4.76
N ASN A 143 0.26 -14.62 4.79
CA ASN A 143 -0.64 -14.30 3.68
C ASN A 143 -0.50 -12.87 3.17
N VAL A 144 0.27 -12.01 3.87
CA VAL A 144 0.41 -10.59 3.52
C VAL A 144 1.80 -10.28 2.99
N ILE A 145 1.83 -9.65 1.81
CA ILE A 145 3.00 -9.04 1.21
C ILE A 145 2.92 -7.54 1.51
N TYR A 146 3.85 -7.04 2.31
CA TYR A 146 3.89 -5.63 2.74
C TYR A 146 4.91 -4.86 1.93
N LEU A 147 4.50 -3.69 1.41
CA LEU A 147 5.35 -2.76 0.69
C LEU A 147 5.57 -1.49 1.51
N GLY A 148 6.82 -1.06 1.54
CA GLY A 148 7.20 0.20 2.16
C GLY A 148 8.09 1.04 1.25
N SER A 149 8.21 2.34 1.56
CA SER A 149 9.00 3.27 0.75
C SER A 149 9.53 4.45 1.54
N PHE A 150 10.73 4.90 1.24
CA PHE A 150 11.26 6.18 1.72
C PHE A 150 10.83 7.39 0.88
N SER A 151 10.06 7.17 -0.18
CA SER A 151 9.66 8.25 -1.10
C SER A 151 8.82 9.35 -0.45
N LYS A 152 8.09 9.05 0.63
CA LYS A 152 7.15 9.96 1.28
C LYS A 152 7.64 10.49 2.63
N THR A 153 8.66 9.83 3.21
CA THR A 153 9.20 10.15 4.53
C THR A 153 10.62 10.70 4.48
N PHE A 154 11.30 10.57 3.34
CA PHE A 154 12.66 11.10 3.15
C PHE A 154 12.83 11.74 1.77
N ALA A 155 13.09 10.96 0.72
CA ALA A 155 13.43 11.51 -0.59
C ALA A 155 12.92 10.61 -1.75
N PRO A 156 11.94 11.07 -2.53
CA PRO A 156 11.37 10.28 -3.62
C PRO A 156 12.39 9.99 -4.74
N GLY A 157 13.36 10.88 -4.96
CA GLY A 157 14.39 10.74 -6.00
C GLY A 157 15.40 9.63 -5.76
N LEU A 158 15.57 9.17 -4.51
CA LEU A 158 16.49 8.08 -4.18
C LEU A 158 15.99 6.70 -4.61
N ARG A 159 14.70 6.56 -4.89
CA ARG A 159 14.10 5.31 -5.37
C ARG A 159 14.42 4.11 -4.48
N VAL A 160 14.26 4.23 -3.17
CA VAL A 160 14.40 3.11 -2.23
C VAL A 160 13.05 2.76 -1.63
N GLY A 161 12.65 1.51 -1.85
CA GLY A 161 11.51 0.85 -1.24
C GLY A 161 11.91 -0.53 -0.75
N TRP A 162 10.98 -1.24 -0.14
CA TRP A 162 11.23 -2.59 0.37
C TRP A 162 9.96 -3.42 0.39
N VAL A 163 10.16 -4.73 0.41
CA VAL A 163 9.09 -5.72 0.55
C VAL A 163 9.38 -6.61 1.75
N LEU A 164 8.34 -6.89 2.53
CA LEU A 164 8.29 -8.00 3.47
C LEU A 164 7.25 -9.00 2.97
N ALA A 165 7.63 -10.23 2.75
CA ALA A 165 6.75 -11.25 2.19
C ALA A 165 6.89 -12.59 2.93
N PRO A 166 5.93 -13.52 2.77
CA PRO A 166 6.12 -14.92 3.16
C PRO A 166 7.37 -15.50 2.53
N HIS A 167 8.05 -16.43 3.22
CA HIS A 167 9.38 -16.92 2.82
C HIS A 167 9.43 -17.42 1.36
N ALA A 168 8.46 -18.25 0.94
CA ALA A 168 8.41 -18.76 -0.44
C ALA A 168 8.22 -17.65 -1.50
N VAL A 169 7.50 -16.57 -1.16
CA VAL A 169 7.32 -15.39 -2.01
C VAL A 169 8.61 -14.56 -2.05
N ARG A 170 9.24 -14.36 -0.89
CA ARG A 170 10.51 -13.63 -0.77
C ARG A 170 11.60 -14.24 -1.65
N GLU A 171 11.77 -15.57 -1.66
CA GLU A 171 12.75 -16.25 -2.51
C GLU A 171 12.52 -15.94 -4.00
N LYS A 172 11.26 -15.94 -4.45
CA LYS A 172 10.92 -15.58 -5.83
C LYS A 172 11.15 -14.11 -6.13
N LEU A 173 10.86 -13.24 -5.15
CA LEU A 173 11.12 -11.79 -5.28
C LEU A 173 12.60 -11.49 -5.42
N VAL A 174 13.48 -12.17 -4.68
CA VAL A 174 14.94 -12.00 -4.80
C VAL A 174 15.39 -12.34 -6.22
N LEU A 175 14.99 -13.48 -6.76
CA LEU A 175 15.33 -13.90 -8.13
C LEU A 175 14.76 -12.93 -9.18
N ALA A 176 13.51 -12.50 -9.02
CA ALA A 176 12.88 -11.57 -9.96
C ALA A 176 13.54 -10.17 -9.91
N ASN A 177 13.96 -9.72 -8.73
CA ASN A 177 14.66 -8.45 -8.53
C ASN A 177 16.07 -8.50 -9.15
N GLU A 178 16.80 -9.60 -8.94
CA GLU A 178 18.09 -9.85 -9.59
C GLU A 178 17.96 -9.82 -11.11
N ALA A 179 16.97 -10.52 -11.66
CA ALA A 179 16.73 -10.55 -13.10
C ALA A 179 16.34 -9.17 -13.67
N ALA A 180 15.70 -8.29 -12.87
CA ALA A 180 15.26 -6.98 -13.32
C ALA A 180 16.36 -5.91 -13.26
N THR A 181 17.20 -5.90 -12.22
CA THR A 181 18.17 -4.82 -11.95
C THR A 181 19.53 -5.29 -11.49
N LEU A 182 19.80 -6.60 -11.40
CA LEU A 182 20.92 -7.21 -10.70
C LEU A 182 20.93 -6.85 -9.22
N ASN A 183 20.93 -5.55 -8.89
CA ASN A 183 20.91 -5.05 -7.53
C ASN A 183 20.38 -3.59 -7.52
N PRO A 184 19.49 -3.21 -6.60
CA PRO A 184 19.12 -1.83 -6.38
C PRO A 184 20.34 -0.95 -6.01
N PRO A 185 20.39 0.34 -6.42
CA PRO A 185 21.55 1.20 -6.21
C PRO A 185 22.03 1.23 -4.74
N VAL A 186 23.23 0.69 -4.49
CA VAL A 186 23.80 0.58 -3.13
C VAL A 186 24.05 1.94 -2.52
N PHE A 187 24.53 2.90 -3.31
CA PHE A 187 24.79 4.27 -2.85
C PHE A 187 23.56 4.90 -2.22
N ASN A 188 22.39 4.76 -2.83
CA ASN A 188 21.13 5.32 -2.32
C ASN A 188 20.72 4.64 -1.01
N GLN A 189 20.95 3.34 -0.87
CA GLN A 189 20.70 2.60 0.36
C GLN A 189 21.63 3.07 1.49
N MET A 190 22.92 3.25 1.19
CA MET A 190 23.91 3.77 2.14
C MET A 190 23.57 5.20 2.59
N MET A 191 23.12 6.08 1.69
CA MET A 191 22.66 7.43 2.06
C MET A 191 21.51 7.39 3.05
N ILE A 192 20.50 6.55 2.82
CA ILE A 192 19.37 6.39 3.74
C ILE A 192 19.83 5.81 5.07
N SER A 193 20.67 4.78 5.05
CA SER A 193 21.23 4.18 6.27
C SER A 193 21.96 5.22 7.14
N ARG A 194 22.80 6.04 6.53
CA ARG A 194 23.49 7.13 7.23
C ARG A 194 22.54 8.19 7.75
N TYR A 195 21.55 8.58 6.94
CA TYR A 195 20.53 9.54 7.38
C TYR A 195 19.77 9.04 8.61
N LEU A 196 19.33 7.79 8.60
CA LEU A 196 18.61 7.19 9.73
C LEU A 196 19.48 7.03 10.99
N ALA A 197 20.80 6.84 10.81
CA ALA A 197 21.73 6.69 11.92
C ALA A 197 22.19 8.03 12.51
N ASP A 198 22.41 9.05 11.69
CA ASP A 198 23.12 10.26 12.08
C ASP A 198 22.20 11.46 12.33
N PHE A 199 20.94 11.40 11.86
CA PHE A 199 19.99 12.52 11.93
C PHE A 199 18.72 12.14 12.69
N ASP A 200 18.08 13.13 13.31
CA ASP A 200 16.74 12.96 13.92
C ASP A 200 15.66 12.94 12.82
N TRP A 201 15.54 11.81 12.14
CA TRP A 201 14.56 11.62 11.10
C TRP A 201 13.13 11.63 11.64
N GLN A 202 12.91 11.28 12.92
CA GLN A 202 11.60 11.35 13.57
C GLN A 202 11.12 12.80 13.69
N ALA A 203 12.02 13.72 14.08
CA ALA A 203 11.71 15.16 14.08
C ALA A 203 11.36 15.68 12.69
N GLN A 204 12.05 15.21 11.64
CA GLN A 204 11.72 15.58 10.26
C GLN A 204 10.33 15.05 9.84
N VAL A 205 9.99 13.81 10.16
CA VAL A 205 8.66 13.26 9.89
C VAL A 205 7.58 14.05 10.65
N LYS A 206 7.85 14.45 11.91
CA LYS A 206 6.94 15.30 12.68
C LYS A 206 6.72 16.66 12.01
N ALA A 207 7.76 17.29 11.46
CA ALA A 207 7.64 18.54 10.72
C ALA A 207 6.80 18.36 9.44
N TYR A 208 6.95 17.25 8.72
CA TYR A 208 6.11 16.92 7.57
C TYR A 208 4.63 16.79 7.96
N ARG A 209 4.33 16.06 9.04
CA ARG A 209 2.95 15.90 9.54
C ARG A 209 2.29 17.26 9.81
N GLN A 210 3.01 18.18 10.46
CA GLN A 210 2.51 19.52 10.72
C GLN A 210 2.25 20.29 9.42
N THR A 211 3.21 20.35 8.52
CA THR A 211 3.06 21.02 7.23
C THR A 211 1.89 20.49 6.40
N TYR A 212 1.72 19.16 6.38
CA TYR A 212 0.64 18.53 5.61
C TYR A 212 -0.72 18.73 6.28
N ALA A 213 -0.79 18.76 7.62
CA ALA A 213 -2.02 19.14 8.34
C ALA A 213 -2.45 20.57 8.00
N GLU A 214 -1.53 21.53 8.01
CA GLU A 214 -1.80 22.92 7.64
C GLU A 214 -2.31 23.04 6.19
N ARG A 215 -1.71 22.30 5.26
CA ARG A 215 -2.16 22.26 3.86
C ARG A 215 -3.53 21.63 3.71
N ARG A 216 -3.80 20.52 4.42
CA ARG A 216 -5.11 19.88 4.46
C ARG A 216 -6.17 20.87 4.97
N ASP A 217 -5.90 21.58 6.06
CA ASP A 217 -6.83 22.52 6.66
C ASP A 217 -7.13 23.70 5.72
N ALA A 218 -6.10 24.22 5.05
CA ALA A 218 -6.27 25.26 4.03
C ALA A 218 -7.13 24.77 2.85
N MET A 219 -6.92 23.55 2.38
CA MET A 219 -7.73 22.94 1.31
C MET A 219 -9.18 22.74 1.75
N LEU A 220 -9.41 22.19 2.94
CA LEU A 220 -10.77 21.98 3.45
C LEU A 220 -11.53 23.32 3.63
N GLY A 221 -10.84 24.36 4.11
CA GLY A 221 -11.42 25.71 4.20
C GLY A 221 -11.78 26.29 2.83
N ALA A 222 -10.94 26.08 1.82
CA ALA A 222 -11.22 26.51 0.45
C ALA A 222 -12.39 25.69 -0.16
N LEU A 223 -12.44 24.39 0.05
CA LEU A 223 -13.55 23.54 -0.41
C LEU A 223 -14.88 23.99 0.22
N ALA A 224 -14.91 24.24 1.53
CA ALA A 224 -16.11 24.73 2.22
C ALA A 224 -16.60 26.09 1.71
N THR A 225 -15.67 26.93 1.19
CA THR A 225 -16.00 28.28 0.72
C THR A 225 -16.40 28.31 -0.75
N HIS A 226 -15.83 27.49 -1.59
CA HIS A 226 -15.91 27.62 -3.04
C HIS A 226 -16.64 26.49 -3.76
N MET A 227 -16.90 25.37 -3.10
CA MET A 227 -17.60 24.25 -3.74
C MET A 227 -19.12 24.51 -3.74
N PRO A 228 -19.83 24.06 -4.81
CA PRO A 228 -21.29 24.14 -4.88
C PRO A 228 -21.97 23.36 -3.75
N ASP A 229 -23.18 23.79 -3.40
CA ASP A 229 -24.03 23.07 -2.44
C ASP A 229 -24.25 21.61 -2.88
N GLY A 230 -24.21 20.69 -1.88
CA GLY A 230 -24.36 19.26 -2.12
C GLY A 230 -23.07 18.53 -2.52
N THR A 231 -21.94 19.23 -2.68
CA THR A 231 -20.63 18.60 -2.87
C THR A 231 -20.14 18.01 -1.55
N THR A 232 -19.61 16.78 -1.60
CA THR A 232 -19.02 16.09 -0.45
C THR A 232 -17.53 15.80 -0.69
N TRP A 233 -16.76 15.78 0.39
CA TRP A 233 -15.34 15.43 0.38
C TRP A 233 -14.94 14.69 1.64
N THR A 234 -13.84 13.95 1.56
CA THR A 234 -13.24 13.29 2.72
C THR A 234 -12.46 14.30 3.57
N VAL A 235 -12.28 13.98 4.86
CA VAL A 235 -11.43 14.73 5.80
C VAL A 235 -10.23 13.85 6.18
N PRO A 236 -9.13 13.88 5.42
CA PRO A 236 -7.98 13.03 5.70
C PRO A 236 -7.34 13.35 7.05
N THR A 237 -6.94 12.31 7.77
CA THR A 237 -6.23 12.41 9.06
C THR A 237 -4.72 12.21 8.92
N GLY A 238 -4.22 12.07 7.72
CA GLY A 238 -2.81 11.89 7.38
C GLY A 238 -2.58 11.86 5.87
N GLY A 239 -1.34 11.54 5.48
CA GLY A 239 -0.91 11.62 4.09
C GLY A 239 -0.40 13.01 3.69
N PHE A 240 -0.56 13.40 2.42
CA PHE A 240 -0.18 14.74 1.92
C PHE A 240 -1.00 15.14 0.69
#